data_b252d9c2c266cbe503b67ba5ee77182a
#
_entry.id   b252d9c2c266cbe503b67ba5ee77182a
#
_cell.length_a   1.000
_cell.length_b   1.000
_cell.length_c   1.000
_cell.angle_alpha   90.00
_cell.angle_beta   90.00
_cell.angle_gamma   90.00
#
_symmetry.space_group_name_H-M   'P 1'
#
loop_
_entity.id
_entity.type
_entity.pdbx_description
1 polymer ?
#
loop_
_entity_poly.entity_id
_entity_poly.type
_entity_poly.pdbx_seq_one_letter_code
_entity_poly.pdbx_strand_id
1 'polypeptide(L)'
;MTYIIILIIIAIIVIVFFLATGLYIFKSTVTRELHDIEKSYTRYVENNLFDEALYNSASKEDITLKSFDGLNLTSTLIMNENPTNKFIVLVHGVSICYVGSLKYFDIFYKNGFNILIVNQRRHGKSEGKYSKIGRAHV
;
A
#
# COMPACT_ATOMS: atom_id res chain seq x y z
N MET A 1 -23.91 28.86 40.99
CA MET A 1 -22.65 28.11 41.09
C MET A 1 -22.80 26.69 40.53
N THR A 2 -23.82 25.92 40.91
CA THR A 2 -24.07 24.52 40.45
C THR A 2 -24.22 24.37 38.93
N TYR A 3 -25.00 25.26 38.29
CA TYR A 3 -25.19 25.22 36.83
C TYR A 3 -23.90 25.46 36.03
N ILE A 4 -23.00 26.34 36.53
CA ILE A 4 -21.71 26.59 35.87
C ILE A 4 -20.83 25.36 35.95
N ILE A 5 -20.84 24.65 37.08
CA ILE A 5 -20.07 23.41 37.25
C ILE A 5 -20.60 22.34 36.28
N ILE A 6 -21.92 22.21 36.17
CA ILE A 6 -22.54 21.23 35.21
C ILE A 6 -22.14 21.58 33.78
N LEU A 7 -22.19 22.83 33.36
CA LEU A 7 -21.78 23.26 32.03
C LEU A 7 -20.29 22.95 31.73
N ILE A 8 -19.42 23.18 32.72
CA ILE A 8 -18.01 22.85 32.59
C ILE A 8 -17.80 21.33 32.44
N ILE A 9 -18.50 20.51 33.21
CA ILE A 9 -18.43 19.06 33.11
C ILE A 9 -18.89 18.58 31.72
N ILE A 10 -20.01 19.11 31.21
CA ILE A 10 -20.51 18.78 29.87
C ILE A 10 -19.49 19.17 28.80
N ALA A 11 -18.90 20.36 28.89
CA ALA A 11 -17.89 20.81 27.94
C ALA A 11 -16.65 19.89 27.95
N ILE A 12 -16.20 19.47 29.11
CA ILE A 12 -15.07 18.52 29.24
C ILE A 12 -15.43 17.17 28.60
N ILE A 13 -16.62 16.63 28.85
CA ILE A 13 -17.08 15.37 28.25
C ILE A 13 -17.08 15.46 26.72
N VAL A 14 -17.61 16.57 26.18
CA VAL A 14 -17.63 16.79 24.72
C VAL A 14 -16.22 16.87 24.15
N ILE A 15 -15.31 17.59 24.79
CA ILE A 15 -13.91 17.68 24.34
C ILE A 15 -13.25 16.31 24.37
N VAL A 16 -13.39 15.56 25.46
CA VAL A 16 -12.82 14.20 25.57
C VAL A 16 -13.38 13.27 24.52
N PHE A 17 -14.69 13.34 24.24
CA PHE A 17 -15.32 12.56 23.18
C PHE A 17 -14.69 12.85 21.80
N PHE A 18 -14.53 14.12 21.43
CA PHE A 18 -13.93 14.48 20.14
C PHE A 18 -12.46 14.07 20.06
N LEU A 19 -11.69 14.23 21.13
CA LEU A 19 -10.29 13.78 21.17
C LEU A 19 -10.19 12.24 21.04
N ALA A 20 -11.00 11.50 21.78
CA ALA A 20 -11.03 10.04 21.71
C ALA A 20 -11.42 9.54 20.31
N THR A 21 -12.46 10.15 19.72
CA THR A 21 -12.90 9.83 18.36
C THR A 21 -11.81 10.15 17.33
N GLY A 22 -11.16 11.31 17.43
CA GLY A 22 -10.06 11.70 16.56
C GLY A 22 -8.89 10.73 16.64
N LEU A 23 -8.49 10.34 17.85
CA LEU A 23 -7.44 9.34 18.08
C LEU A 23 -7.83 7.96 17.53
N TYR A 24 -9.07 7.55 17.71
CA TYR A 24 -9.59 6.29 17.16
C TYR A 24 -9.52 6.28 15.63
N ILE A 25 -10.02 7.32 14.96
CA ILE A 25 -9.96 7.46 13.51
C ILE A 25 -8.51 7.48 13.02
N PHE A 26 -7.64 8.25 13.67
CA PHE A 26 -6.22 8.29 13.34
C PHE A 26 -5.60 6.90 13.44
N LYS A 27 -5.81 6.19 14.53
CA LYS A 27 -5.28 4.85 14.75
C LYS A 27 -5.82 3.84 13.73
N SER A 28 -7.11 3.89 13.44
CA SER A 28 -7.75 2.96 12.51
C SER A 28 -7.38 3.20 11.04
N THR A 29 -6.99 4.43 10.68
CA THR A 29 -6.69 4.80 9.29
C THR A 29 -5.19 4.82 9.01
N VAL A 30 -4.42 5.45 9.90
CA VAL A 30 -2.98 5.71 9.67
C VAL A 30 -2.10 4.55 10.14
N THR A 31 -2.51 3.87 11.23
CA THR A 31 -1.76 2.75 11.79
C THR A 31 -2.42 1.39 11.56
N ARG A 32 -3.39 1.34 10.63
CA ARG A 32 -4.09 0.11 10.29
C ARG A 32 -3.11 -1.01 9.97
N GLU A 33 -3.41 -2.22 10.42
CA GLU A 33 -2.65 -3.41 10.04
C GLU A 33 -2.74 -3.63 8.53
N LEU A 34 -1.59 -3.94 7.95
CA LEU A 34 -1.50 -4.30 6.54
C LEU A 34 -1.98 -5.73 6.35
N HIS A 35 -2.58 -5.99 5.20
CA HIS A 35 -2.92 -7.36 4.86
C HIS A 35 -1.66 -8.22 4.77
N ASP A 36 -1.75 -9.43 5.30
CA ASP A 36 -0.73 -10.44 5.17
C ASP A 36 -0.47 -10.73 3.68
N ILE A 37 0.80 -10.70 3.29
CA ILE A 37 1.22 -10.84 1.89
C ILE A 37 0.87 -12.23 1.38
N GLU A 38 1.21 -13.25 2.14
CA GLU A 38 1.04 -14.65 1.74
C GLU A 38 -0.44 -15.02 1.60
N LYS A 39 -1.25 -14.64 2.59
CA LYS A 39 -2.72 -14.81 2.53
C LYS A 39 -3.34 -14.03 1.38
N SER A 40 -2.84 -12.84 1.11
CA SER A 40 -3.33 -12.03 -0.01
C SER A 40 -2.97 -12.67 -1.35
N TYR A 41 -1.74 -13.17 -1.50
CA TYR A 41 -1.28 -13.86 -2.70
C TYR A 41 -2.10 -15.12 -2.95
N THR A 42 -2.22 -16.00 -1.95
CA THR A 42 -3.03 -17.23 -2.04
C THR A 42 -4.45 -16.93 -2.48
N ARG A 43 -5.09 -15.94 -1.87
CA ARG A 43 -6.45 -15.52 -2.25
C ARG A 43 -6.54 -15.02 -3.69
N TYR A 44 -5.51 -14.33 -4.21
CA TYR A 44 -5.49 -13.85 -5.59
C TYR A 44 -5.35 -15.01 -6.58
N VAL A 45 -4.54 -16.02 -6.25
CA VAL A 45 -4.39 -17.26 -7.04
C VAL A 45 -5.69 -18.05 -7.02
N GLU A 46 -6.26 -18.34 -5.85
CA GLU A 46 -7.53 -19.10 -5.71
C GLU A 46 -8.70 -18.46 -6.46
N ASN A 47 -8.73 -17.13 -6.53
CA ASN A 47 -9.77 -16.40 -7.26
C ASN A 47 -9.42 -16.14 -8.74
N ASN A 48 -8.32 -16.70 -9.25
CA ASN A 48 -7.85 -16.51 -10.63
C ASN A 48 -7.76 -15.02 -11.04
N LEU A 49 -7.27 -14.17 -10.15
CA LEU A 49 -7.19 -12.73 -10.41
C LEU A 49 -6.02 -12.33 -11.31
N PHE A 50 -5.09 -13.25 -11.57
CA PHE A 50 -3.97 -13.13 -12.51
C PHE A 50 -3.48 -14.51 -12.90
N ASP A 51 -2.74 -14.60 -14.01
CA ASP A 51 -2.12 -15.83 -14.50
C ASP A 51 -0.84 -16.10 -13.70
N GLU A 52 -0.94 -16.94 -12.67
CA GLU A 52 0.17 -17.27 -11.79
C GLU A 52 1.32 -17.95 -12.54
N ALA A 53 1.03 -18.83 -13.49
CA ALA A 53 2.05 -19.54 -14.26
C ALA A 53 2.87 -18.55 -15.10
N LEU A 54 2.19 -17.63 -15.78
CA LEU A 54 2.81 -16.56 -16.55
C LEU A 54 3.62 -15.62 -15.65
N TYR A 55 3.07 -15.24 -14.50
CA TYR A 55 3.79 -14.40 -13.54
C TYR A 55 5.05 -15.08 -13.01
N ASN A 56 4.99 -16.38 -12.70
CA ASN A 56 6.13 -17.13 -12.18
C ASN A 56 7.23 -17.37 -13.22
N SER A 57 6.87 -17.52 -14.50
CA SER A 57 7.83 -17.68 -15.60
C SER A 57 8.50 -16.38 -16.03
N ALA A 58 7.88 -15.24 -15.78
CA ALA A 58 8.40 -13.94 -16.17
C ALA A 58 9.73 -13.60 -15.47
N SER A 59 10.65 -12.96 -16.21
CA SER A 59 11.92 -12.46 -15.64
C SER A 59 11.65 -11.31 -14.66
N LYS A 60 12.07 -11.48 -13.40
CA LYS A 60 11.84 -10.51 -12.32
C LYS A 60 13.14 -10.09 -11.66
N GLU A 61 13.24 -8.80 -11.38
CA GLU A 61 14.35 -8.20 -10.64
C GLU A 61 13.79 -7.38 -9.47
N ASP A 62 14.21 -7.69 -8.25
CA ASP A 62 13.88 -6.90 -7.07
C ASP A 62 14.81 -5.69 -6.98
N ILE A 63 14.22 -4.50 -6.97
CA ILE A 63 14.91 -3.22 -6.90
C ILE A 63 14.68 -2.61 -5.53
N THR A 64 15.74 -2.13 -4.89
CA THR A 64 15.66 -1.35 -3.67
C THR A 64 16.16 0.07 -3.93
N LEU A 65 15.31 1.04 -3.66
CA LEU A 65 15.61 2.46 -3.80
C LEU A 65 15.67 3.13 -2.43
N LYS A 66 16.69 3.96 -2.22
CA LYS A 66 16.78 4.77 -1.01
C LYS A 66 15.99 6.05 -1.21
N SER A 67 14.98 6.25 -0.37
CA SER A 67 14.16 7.45 -0.36
C SER A 67 14.96 8.66 0.17
N PHE A 68 14.50 9.88 -0.11
CA PHE A 68 15.13 11.12 0.36
C PHE A 68 15.24 11.22 1.89
N ASP A 69 14.38 10.54 2.63
CA ASP A 69 14.43 10.45 4.11
C ASP A 69 15.14 9.18 4.62
N GLY A 70 15.88 8.50 3.75
CA GLY A 70 16.76 7.40 4.08
C GLY A 70 16.10 6.02 4.15
N LEU A 71 14.78 5.90 3.94
CA LEU A 71 14.08 4.61 3.94
C LEU A 71 14.38 3.80 2.69
N ASN A 72 14.51 2.50 2.84
CA ASN A 72 14.62 1.56 1.73
C ASN A 72 13.21 1.21 1.21
N LEU A 73 12.96 1.53 -0.05
CA LEU A 73 11.71 1.21 -0.73
C LEU A 73 11.96 0.11 -1.75
N THR A 74 11.14 -0.92 -1.71
CA THR A 74 11.28 -2.08 -2.60
C THR A 74 10.29 -2.00 -3.76
N SER A 75 10.73 -2.50 -4.90
CA SER A 75 9.92 -2.62 -6.12
C SER A 75 10.34 -3.90 -6.84
N THR A 76 9.48 -4.44 -7.66
CA THR A 76 9.82 -5.56 -8.54
C THR A 76 9.64 -5.12 -9.98
N LEU A 77 10.72 -5.18 -10.75
CA LEU A 77 10.71 -4.96 -12.19
C LEU A 77 10.49 -6.30 -12.88
N ILE A 78 9.50 -6.37 -13.75
CA ILE A 78 9.17 -7.53 -14.55
C ILE A 78 9.43 -7.18 -16.01
N MET A 79 10.40 -7.82 -16.61
CA MET A 79 10.75 -7.62 -18.01
C MET A 79 9.88 -8.48 -18.90
N ASN A 80 9.35 -7.89 -19.97
CA ASN A 80 8.61 -8.66 -20.98
C ASN A 80 9.58 -9.58 -21.75
N GLU A 81 9.15 -10.76 -22.10
CA GLU A 81 9.94 -11.70 -22.88
C GLU A 81 10.27 -11.18 -24.29
N ASN A 82 9.38 -10.38 -24.86
CA ASN A 82 9.62 -9.68 -26.10
C ASN A 82 10.27 -8.32 -25.84
N PRO A 83 11.42 -8.01 -26.45
CA PRO A 83 12.09 -6.73 -26.25
C PRO A 83 11.17 -5.55 -26.56
N THR A 84 10.99 -4.67 -25.58
CA THR A 84 10.09 -3.51 -25.69
C THR A 84 10.61 -2.32 -24.89
N ASN A 85 10.32 -1.12 -25.39
CA ASN A 85 10.57 0.14 -24.69
C ASN A 85 9.34 0.67 -23.93
N LYS A 86 8.27 -0.13 -23.87
CA LYS A 86 7.06 0.25 -23.13
C LYS A 86 7.20 -0.14 -21.67
N PHE A 87 6.99 0.82 -20.79
CA PHE A 87 7.01 0.60 -19.35
C PHE A 87 5.72 1.07 -18.72
N ILE A 88 5.26 0.35 -17.69
CA ILE A 88 4.17 0.78 -16.82
C ILE A 88 4.56 0.62 -15.36
N VAL A 89 4.15 1.58 -14.55
CA VAL A 89 4.34 1.54 -13.10
C VAL A 89 3.00 1.23 -12.44
N LEU A 90 2.94 0.14 -11.69
CA LEU A 90 1.77 -0.25 -10.93
C LEU A 90 1.96 0.09 -9.46
N VAL A 91 1.06 0.91 -8.94
CA VAL A 91 1.05 1.34 -7.54
C VAL A 91 -0.19 0.77 -6.87
N HIS A 92 0.02 0.07 -5.76
CA HIS A 92 -1.07 -0.56 -5.01
C HIS A 92 -1.87 0.44 -4.16
N GLY A 93 -3.07 0.03 -3.72
CA GLY A 93 -3.91 0.80 -2.79
C GLY A 93 -3.42 0.76 -1.34
N VAL A 94 -4.14 1.48 -0.50
CA VAL A 94 -3.90 1.53 0.95
C VAL A 94 -4.14 0.17 1.56
N SER A 95 -3.43 -0.38 2.40
CA SER A 95 -3.61 -1.65 3.12
C SER A 95 -3.16 -2.91 2.38
N ILE A 96 -2.91 -2.87 1.07
CA ILE A 96 -2.44 -4.01 0.30
C ILE A 96 -1.07 -3.68 -0.31
N CYS A 97 -0.18 -4.66 -0.41
CA CYS A 97 1.13 -4.50 -1.03
C CYS A 97 1.07 -4.75 -2.56
N TYR A 98 2.22 -5.04 -3.16
CA TYR A 98 2.35 -5.36 -4.59
C TYR A 98 1.32 -6.38 -5.10
N VAL A 99 0.87 -7.31 -4.25
CA VAL A 99 -0.15 -8.32 -4.61
C VAL A 99 -1.40 -7.67 -5.17
N GLY A 100 -1.81 -6.51 -4.64
CA GLY A 100 -2.96 -5.78 -5.14
C GLY A 100 -2.83 -5.29 -6.58
N SER A 101 -1.62 -5.21 -7.09
CA SER A 101 -1.33 -4.82 -8.48
C SER A 101 -1.32 -6.01 -9.44
N LEU A 102 -1.18 -7.25 -8.95
CA LEU A 102 -1.07 -8.44 -9.80
C LEU A 102 -2.30 -8.67 -10.68
N LYS A 103 -3.48 -8.25 -10.26
CA LYS A 103 -4.70 -8.32 -11.08
C LYS A 103 -4.63 -7.55 -12.41
N TYR A 104 -3.66 -6.65 -12.55
CA TYR A 104 -3.42 -5.90 -13.78
C TYR A 104 -2.23 -6.46 -14.58
N PHE A 105 -1.49 -7.43 -14.02
CA PHE A 105 -0.29 -7.98 -14.61
C PHE A 105 -0.55 -8.53 -16.02
N ASP A 106 -1.54 -9.41 -16.17
CA ASP A 106 -1.83 -10.09 -17.43
C ASP A 106 -2.12 -9.12 -18.56
N ILE A 107 -2.92 -8.09 -18.26
CA ILE A 107 -3.33 -7.08 -19.24
C ILE A 107 -2.11 -6.39 -19.82
N PHE A 108 -1.20 -5.92 -18.97
CA PHE A 108 -0.05 -5.16 -19.44
C PHE A 108 1.05 -6.06 -20.00
N TYR A 109 1.32 -7.19 -19.37
CA TYR A 109 2.36 -8.11 -19.82
C TYR A 109 2.06 -8.70 -21.21
N LYS A 110 0.83 -9.18 -21.43
CA LYS A 110 0.38 -9.71 -22.73
C LYS A 110 0.32 -8.64 -23.82
N ASN A 111 0.22 -7.36 -23.46
CA ASN A 111 0.30 -6.22 -24.40
C ASN A 111 1.74 -5.68 -24.59
N GLY A 112 2.75 -6.39 -24.15
CA GLY A 112 4.15 -6.09 -24.40
C GLY A 112 4.71 -4.97 -23.53
N PHE A 113 4.26 -4.79 -22.30
CA PHE A 113 4.83 -3.84 -21.36
C PHE A 113 5.83 -4.50 -20.42
N ASN A 114 6.92 -3.83 -20.13
CA ASN A 114 7.70 -4.04 -18.93
C ASN A 114 6.93 -3.42 -17.76
N ILE A 115 6.90 -4.10 -16.61
CA ILE A 115 6.05 -3.70 -15.49
C ILE A 115 6.92 -3.45 -14.25
N LEU A 116 6.83 -2.25 -13.68
CA LEU A 116 7.41 -1.94 -12.39
C LEU A 116 6.30 -1.94 -11.34
N ILE A 117 6.32 -2.90 -10.43
CA ILE A 117 5.39 -2.95 -9.29
C ILE A 117 6.07 -2.37 -8.07
N VAL A 118 5.52 -1.31 -7.51
CA VAL A 118 6.11 -0.55 -6.41
C VAL A 118 5.44 -0.91 -5.09
N ASN A 119 6.21 -1.17 -4.05
CA ASN A 119 5.72 -1.18 -2.68
C ASN A 119 5.89 0.21 -2.06
N GLN A 120 4.79 0.84 -1.72
CA GLN A 120 4.81 2.10 -1.00
C GLN A 120 5.42 1.91 0.40
N ARG A 121 5.80 3.02 1.05
CA ARG A 121 6.28 3.01 2.42
C ARG A 121 5.41 2.18 3.34
N ARG A 122 6.03 1.38 4.21
CA ARG A 122 5.37 0.44 5.14
C ARG A 122 4.71 -0.76 4.47
N HIS A 123 4.66 -0.86 3.16
CA HIS A 123 4.01 -1.97 2.46
C HIS A 123 5.03 -2.96 1.90
N GLY A 124 4.66 -4.24 1.90
CA GLY A 124 5.56 -5.30 1.44
C GLY A 124 6.85 -5.34 2.24
N LYS A 125 7.98 -5.30 1.54
CA LYS A 125 9.32 -5.24 2.13
C LYS A 125 9.85 -3.80 2.27
N SER A 126 9.05 -2.77 1.92
CA SER A 126 9.44 -1.36 2.05
C SER A 126 9.38 -0.89 3.49
N GLU A 127 10.41 -0.15 3.89
CA GLU A 127 10.48 0.44 5.22
C GLU A 127 9.46 1.56 5.42
N GLY A 128 9.20 1.90 6.67
CA GLY A 128 8.35 3.02 7.07
C GLY A 128 7.40 2.67 8.20
N LYS A 129 7.10 3.66 9.04
CA LYS A 129 6.21 3.51 10.20
C LYS A 129 4.75 3.81 9.85
N TYR A 130 4.51 4.68 8.89
CA TYR A 130 3.18 5.14 8.52
C TYR A 130 2.96 5.05 7.02
N SER A 131 1.74 4.65 6.63
CA SER A 131 1.30 4.74 5.24
C SER A 131 1.04 6.22 4.92
N LYS A 132 1.88 6.83 4.10
CA LYS A 132 1.69 8.21 3.63
C LYS A 132 1.26 8.17 2.18
N ILE A 133 -0.02 8.35 1.93
CA ILE A 133 -0.55 8.58 0.59
C ILE A 133 -0.42 10.07 0.29
N GLY A 134 0.11 10.39 -0.88
CA GLY A 134 0.09 11.76 -1.42
C GLY A 134 1.25 12.68 -1.05
N ARG A 135 2.37 12.16 -0.55
CA ARG A 135 3.63 12.89 -0.60
C ARG A 135 4.45 12.45 -1.82
N ALA A 136 3.94 12.73 -3.01
CA ALA A 136 4.82 13.00 -4.13
C ALA A 136 5.48 14.34 -3.82
N HIS A 137 6.71 14.35 -3.43
CA HIS A 137 7.48 15.58 -3.25
C HIS A 137 8.41 15.73 -4.43
N VAL A 138 8.11 16.80 -5.01
CA VAL A 138 9.04 17.72 -5.64
C VAL A 138 10.33 17.82 -4.83
#